data_b90edcd3ed556919b094af141b64022e
#
_entry.id   b90edcd3ed556919b094af141b64022e
#
_cell.length_a   1.000
_cell.length_b   1.000
_cell.length_c   1.000
_cell.angle_alpha   90.00
_cell.angle_beta   90.00
_cell.angle_gamma   90.00
#
_symmetry.space_group_name_H-M   'P 1'
#
loop_
_entity.id
_entity.type
_entity.pdbx_description
1 polymer ?
#
loop_
_entity_poly.entity_id
_entity_poly.type
_entity_poly.pdbx_seq_one_letter_code
_entity_poly.pdbx_strand_id
1 'polypeptide(L)'
;MKELELKYGCNPNQKPSKIYMEEGELPIKVLSGRPGYINFLDAFNGWQLVSELKKATGLPAATSFKHVSPAGAAVGMPLSDVERKIYWVDDMDIEFTPLANAYARARGADRMSSFGDFIALSDVCDVATAKIIKREVSDGVIAPGFELEALAILKEKKKGNYNVIEIDPNYVPNPIERKQVFGITFEQGRNELNIDEHFFDNIVTDNKEIPESAKRDLAISMITLKYTQSNSVCYVKDGQAIGIGAGQQSRIHCTRLAGQKADNWWLRQCPKVLNLPFLDKIKRADRDNAIDLYIGEDYMDVLADGAWENIFKTKPEVFTAEEKRAWLDKNTNVALGSDAFFPFGDNIERAHRSGVTYVAEPGGSIRDDNVIATCNKYGMAMAFTGIRLFHH
;
A
#
# COMPACT_ATOMS: atom_id res chain seq x y z
N MET A 1 -15.56 -21.24 -16.77
CA MET A 1 -14.80 -20.78 -17.96
C MET A 1 -13.33 -21.11 -17.75
N LYS A 2 -12.72 -21.89 -18.65
CA LYS A 2 -11.34 -22.37 -18.48
C LYS A 2 -10.26 -21.35 -18.91
N GLU A 3 -10.58 -20.47 -19.84
CA GLU A 3 -9.66 -19.45 -20.36
C GLU A 3 -10.39 -18.15 -20.72
N LEU A 4 -9.65 -17.05 -20.72
CA LEU A 4 -10.11 -15.73 -21.14
C LEU A 4 -9.04 -15.08 -22.03
N GLU A 5 -9.43 -14.77 -23.28
CA GLU A 5 -8.57 -14.03 -24.19
C GLU A 5 -8.44 -12.56 -23.77
N LEU A 6 -7.22 -12.03 -23.87
CA LEU A 6 -6.89 -10.66 -23.54
C LEU A 6 -6.51 -9.90 -24.81
N LYS A 7 -6.68 -8.59 -24.80
CA LYS A 7 -6.38 -7.72 -25.93
C LYS A 7 -4.90 -7.79 -26.34
N TYR A 8 -4.01 -7.85 -25.36
CA TYR A 8 -2.55 -8.01 -25.49
C TYR A 8 -1.96 -8.36 -24.11
N GLY A 9 -0.68 -8.73 -24.06
CA GLY A 9 0.05 -9.01 -22.81
C GLY A 9 0.42 -7.74 -22.05
N CYS A 10 1.67 -7.66 -21.55
CA CYS A 10 2.14 -6.44 -20.87
C CYS A 10 2.16 -5.22 -21.82
N ASN A 11 2.42 -5.44 -23.09
CA ASN A 11 2.51 -4.39 -24.11
C ASN A 11 1.64 -4.69 -25.32
N PRO A 12 1.20 -3.66 -26.08
CA PRO A 12 0.30 -3.84 -27.23
C PRO A 12 0.82 -4.76 -28.34
N ASN A 13 2.14 -4.90 -28.47
CA ASN A 13 2.78 -5.80 -29.45
C ASN A 13 2.87 -7.27 -28.98
N GLN A 14 2.60 -7.54 -27.71
CA GLN A 14 2.67 -8.90 -27.15
C GLN A 14 1.33 -9.62 -27.35
N LYS A 15 1.17 -10.22 -28.52
CA LYS A 15 -0.01 -10.99 -28.92
C LYS A 15 0.41 -12.35 -29.51
N PRO A 16 -0.40 -13.41 -29.35
CA PRO A 16 -1.68 -13.46 -28.60
C PRO A 16 -1.48 -13.35 -27.09
N SER A 17 -2.57 -13.10 -26.34
CA SER A 17 -2.57 -13.02 -24.89
C SER A 17 -3.84 -13.63 -24.31
N LYS A 18 -3.69 -14.40 -23.23
CA LYS A 18 -4.81 -14.98 -22.47
C LYS A 18 -4.40 -15.31 -21.04
N ILE A 19 -5.39 -15.46 -20.17
CA ILE A 19 -5.25 -16.17 -18.90
C ILE A 19 -6.03 -17.48 -18.98
N TYR A 20 -5.52 -18.53 -18.36
CA TYR A 20 -6.17 -19.85 -18.38
C TYR A 20 -5.77 -20.70 -17.18
N MET A 21 -6.56 -21.73 -16.91
CA MET A 21 -6.27 -22.78 -15.96
C MET A 21 -5.93 -24.07 -16.72
N GLU A 22 -4.87 -24.78 -16.31
CA GLU A 22 -4.57 -26.10 -16.85
C GLU A 22 -5.67 -27.10 -16.46
N GLU A 23 -6.12 -27.03 -15.22
CA GLU A 23 -7.20 -27.85 -14.65
C GLU A 23 -8.28 -26.94 -14.04
N GLY A 24 -9.53 -27.38 -14.15
CA GLY A 24 -10.67 -26.63 -13.60
C GLY A 24 -11.08 -25.41 -14.41
N GLU A 25 -11.75 -24.49 -13.74
CA GLU A 25 -12.23 -23.22 -14.31
C GLU A 25 -11.54 -22.04 -13.61
N LEU A 26 -11.48 -20.90 -14.30
CA LEU A 26 -11.02 -19.64 -13.71
C LEU A 26 -11.87 -19.29 -12.48
N PRO A 27 -11.28 -19.03 -11.32
CA PRO A 27 -12.00 -18.74 -10.07
C PRO A 27 -12.55 -17.29 -10.05
N ILE A 28 -12.86 -16.74 -11.20
CA ILE A 28 -13.31 -15.36 -11.37
C ILE A 28 -14.46 -15.20 -12.33
N LYS A 29 -15.24 -14.11 -12.14
CA LYS A 29 -16.17 -13.58 -13.12
C LYS A 29 -15.89 -12.10 -13.36
N VAL A 30 -15.76 -11.70 -14.61
CA VAL A 30 -15.70 -10.29 -15.00
C VAL A 30 -17.11 -9.75 -15.09
N LEU A 31 -17.52 -8.92 -14.14
CA LEU A 31 -18.88 -8.36 -14.05
C LEU A 31 -19.03 -7.08 -14.87
N SER A 32 -17.93 -6.38 -15.16
CA SER A 32 -17.89 -5.16 -15.98
C SER A 32 -16.48 -4.93 -16.51
N GLY A 33 -16.37 -4.22 -17.62
CA GLY A 33 -15.11 -3.85 -18.24
C GLY A 33 -14.44 -5.00 -19.03
N ARG A 34 -13.18 -4.78 -19.36
CA ARG A 34 -12.29 -5.75 -20.03
C ARG A 34 -10.89 -5.65 -19.42
N PRO A 35 -10.64 -6.28 -18.28
CA PRO A 35 -9.35 -6.22 -17.62
C PRO A 35 -8.24 -6.73 -18.55
N GLY A 36 -7.11 -6.03 -18.55
CA GLY A 36 -5.92 -6.43 -19.28
C GLY A 36 -5.00 -7.33 -18.47
N TYR A 37 -3.90 -7.73 -19.07
CA TYR A 37 -2.90 -8.61 -18.48
C TYR A 37 -2.37 -8.09 -17.15
N ILE A 38 -1.94 -6.82 -17.10
CA ILE A 38 -1.41 -6.21 -15.87
C ILE A 38 -2.51 -6.05 -14.82
N ASN A 39 -3.75 -5.72 -15.23
CA ASN A 39 -4.88 -5.63 -14.32
C ASN A 39 -5.12 -6.95 -13.57
N PHE A 40 -5.02 -8.10 -14.25
CA PHE A 40 -5.15 -9.40 -13.59
C PHE A 40 -3.97 -9.72 -12.67
N LEU A 41 -2.74 -9.34 -13.01
CA LEU A 41 -1.61 -9.49 -12.11
C LEU A 41 -1.82 -8.68 -10.83
N ASP A 42 -2.25 -7.42 -10.94
CA ASP A 42 -2.56 -6.57 -9.79
C ASP A 42 -3.73 -7.15 -8.98
N ALA A 43 -4.80 -7.58 -9.65
CA ALA A 43 -5.98 -8.14 -9.00
C ALA A 43 -5.67 -9.38 -8.18
N PHE A 44 -4.93 -10.35 -8.73
CA PHE A 44 -4.65 -11.61 -8.04
C PHE A 44 -3.62 -11.47 -6.93
N ASN A 45 -2.62 -10.62 -7.08
CA ASN A 45 -1.69 -10.32 -6.00
C ASN A 45 -2.39 -9.52 -4.89
N GLY A 46 -3.21 -8.53 -5.26
CA GLY A 46 -3.99 -7.76 -4.30
C GLY A 46 -4.99 -8.61 -3.52
N TRP A 47 -5.68 -9.55 -4.18
CA TRP A 47 -6.61 -10.47 -3.51
C TRP A 47 -5.93 -11.34 -2.46
N GLN A 48 -4.77 -11.91 -2.79
CA GLN A 48 -4.01 -12.71 -1.85
C GLN A 48 -3.60 -11.87 -0.62
N LEU A 49 -3.10 -10.65 -0.87
CA LEU A 49 -2.69 -9.74 0.19
C LEU A 49 -3.84 -9.42 1.15
N VAL A 50 -5.01 -8.98 0.65
CA VAL A 50 -6.14 -8.62 1.52
C VAL A 50 -6.74 -9.81 2.25
N SER A 51 -6.72 -11.00 1.63
CA SER A 51 -7.17 -12.23 2.26
C SER A 51 -6.29 -12.60 3.46
N GLU A 52 -4.98 -12.49 3.33
CA GLU A 52 -4.04 -12.72 4.44
C GLU A 52 -4.15 -11.65 5.53
N LEU A 53 -4.31 -10.37 5.17
CA LEU A 53 -4.53 -9.29 6.14
C LEU A 53 -5.78 -9.53 6.98
N LYS A 54 -6.88 -9.90 6.34
CA LYS A 54 -8.12 -10.24 7.04
C LYS A 54 -7.94 -11.44 7.97
N LYS A 55 -7.27 -12.49 7.50
CA LYS A 55 -6.99 -13.69 8.30
C LYS A 55 -6.14 -13.36 9.53
N ALA A 56 -5.11 -12.54 9.37
CA ALA A 56 -4.18 -12.19 10.45
C ALA A 56 -4.77 -11.23 11.48
N THR A 57 -5.64 -10.30 11.07
CA THR A 57 -6.14 -9.22 11.93
C THR A 57 -7.60 -9.37 12.35
N GLY A 58 -8.37 -10.23 11.67
CA GLY A 58 -9.82 -10.34 11.86
C GLY A 58 -10.63 -9.14 11.33
N LEU A 59 -9.98 -8.16 10.72
CA LEU A 59 -10.61 -6.94 10.19
C LEU A 59 -10.73 -6.98 8.67
N PRO A 60 -11.78 -6.38 8.09
CA PRO A 60 -11.83 -6.14 6.65
C PRO A 60 -10.58 -5.41 6.17
N ALA A 61 -10.08 -5.76 5.00
CA ALA A 61 -8.85 -5.21 4.44
C ALA A 61 -9.03 -4.76 3.00
N ALA A 62 -8.22 -3.77 2.61
CA ALA A 62 -8.15 -3.28 1.24
C ALA A 62 -6.70 -2.98 0.84
N THR A 63 -6.43 -3.05 -0.45
CA THR A 63 -5.15 -2.61 -1.01
C THR A 63 -5.35 -1.85 -2.32
N SER A 64 -4.43 -0.93 -2.57
CA SER A 64 -4.26 -0.20 -3.82
C SER A 64 -3.01 -0.77 -4.50
N PHE A 65 -3.18 -1.41 -5.65
CA PHE A 65 -2.10 -2.06 -6.40
C PHE A 65 -1.77 -1.30 -7.67
N LYS A 66 -0.49 -1.20 -8.00
CA LYS A 66 -0.04 -0.63 -9.26
C LYS A 66 1.32 -1.21 -9.65
N HIS A 67 1.46 -1.59 -10.93
CA HIS A 67 2.68 -2.23 -11.44
C HIS A 67 3.14 -3.44 -10.62
N VAL A 68 2.16 -4.29 -10.28
CA VAL A 68 2.37 -5.56 -9.56
C VAL A 68 3.02 -5.38 -8.17
N SER A 69 2.75 -4.24 -7.53
CA SER A 69 3.14 -3.98 -6.14
C SER A 69 2.09 -3.12 -5.44
N PRO A 70 1.88 -3.27 -4.13
CA PRO A 70 0.97 -2.41 -3.39
C PRO A 70 1.54 -0.99 -3.27
N ALA A 71 0.73 0.01 -3.60
CA ALA A 71 0.96 1.40 -3.26
C ALA A 71 0.47 1.71 -1.83
N GLY A 72 -0.50 0.93 -1.35
CA GLY A 72 -1.04 1.00 -0.01
C GLY A 72 -1.80 -0.26 0.36
N ALA A 73 -1.86 -0.56 1.65
CA ALA A 73 -2.62 -1.66 2.24
C ALA A 73 -3.08 -1.25 3.64
N ALA A 74 -4.30 -1.61 4.02
CA ALA A 74 -4.83 -1.24 5.31
C ALA A 74 -5.97 -2.16 5.76
N VAL A 75 -6.23 -2.14 7.07
CA VAL A 75 -7.37 -2.81 7.70
C VAL A 75 -8.41 -1.79 8.18
N GLY A 76 -9.63 -2.24 8.42
CA GLY A 76 -10.81 -1.44 8.64
C GLY A 76 -10.88 -0.77 10.02
N MET A 77 -9.93 0.10 10.33
CA MET A 77 -9.95 0.92 11.53
C MET A 77 -10.61 2.28 11.26
N PRO A 78 -11.33 2.86 12.24
CA PRO A 78 -11.99 4.15 12.07
C PRO A 78 -11.05 5.26 11.63
N LEU A 79 -11.54 6.16 10.79
CA LEU A 79 -10.81 7.36 10.34
C LEU A 79 -10.98 8.50 11.36
N SER A 80 -9.89 9.19 11.69
CA SER A 80 -9.92 10.48 12.36
C SER A 80 -10.41 11.58 11.40
N ASP A 81 -10.80 12.74 11.96
CA ASP A 81 -11.20 13.89 11.14
C ASP A 81 -10.07 14.39 10.23
N VAL A 82 -8.82 14.29 10.68
CA VAL A 82 -7.64 14.64 9.88
C VAL A 82 -7.44 13.64 8.73
N GLU A 83 -7.55 12.36 9.01
CA GLU A 83 -7.46 11.32 7.98
C GLU A 83 -8.57 11.48 6.93
N ARG A 84 -9.79 11.77 7.34
CA ARG A 84 -10.89 12.05 6.40
C ARG A 84 -10.53 13.19 5.44
N LYS A 85 -9.92 14.26 5.95
CA LYS A 85 -9.48 15.41 5.13
C LYS A 85 -8.38 15.04 4.14
N ILE A 86 -7.31 14.40 4.61
CA ILE A 86 -6.18 14.03 3.73
C ILE A 86 -6.52 12.93 2.73
N TYR A 87 -7.56 12.14 2.99
CA TYR A 87 -8.06 11.10 2.05
C TYR A 87 -9.22 11.60 1.17
N TRP A 88 -9.58 12.87 1.27
CA TRP A 88 -10.64 13.52 0.48
C TRP A 88 -12.02 12.84 0.63
N VAL A 89 -12.37 12.42 1.85
CA VAL A 89 -13.65 11.79 2.18
C VAL A 89 -14.42 12.53 3.27
N ASP A 90 -13.93 13.69 3.72
CA ASP A 90 -14.55 14.50 4.77
C ASP A 90 -15.85 15.19 4.33
N ASP A 91 -16.05 15.35 3.02
CA ASP A 91 -17.26 15.92 2.41
C ASP A 91 -18.31 14.86 2.02
N MET A 92 -18.06 13.59 2.33
CA MET A 92 -18.97 12.49 1.98
C MET A 92 -19.98 12.23 3.09
N ASP A 93 -21.28 12.33 2.74
CA ASP A 93 -22.39 11.91 3.61
C ASP A 93 -22.64 10.41 3.42
N ILE A 94 -21.80 9.60 4.04
CA ILE A 94 -21.89 8.13 4.05
C ILE A 94 -21.60 7.58 5.45
N GLU A 95 -22.19 6.44 5.78
CA GLU A 95 -21.76 5.65 6.91
C GLU A 95 -20.48 4.91 6.57
N PHE A 96 -19.37 5.24 7.24
CA PHE A 96 -18.08 4.60 7.01
C PHE A 96 -18.03 3.20 7.62
N THR A 97 -18.30 2.21 6.80
CA THR A 97 -18.11 0.79 7.17
C THR A 97 -16.64 0.46 7.39
N PRO A 98 -16.30 -0.63 8.11
CA PRO A 98 -14.91 -1.06 8.23
C PRO A 98 -14.21 -1.26 6.88
N LEU A 99 -14.90 -1.78 5.86
CA LEU A 99 -14.34 -1.94 4.52
C LEU A 99 -14.08 -0.60 3.84
N ALA A 100 -15.00 0.35 3.94
CA ALA A 100 -14.83 1.71 3.44
C ALA A 100 -13.64 2.42 4.10
N ASN A 101 -13.48 2.26 5.41
CA ASN A 101 -12.31 2.76 6.14
C ASN A 101 -11.01 2.13 5.64
N ALA A 102 -10.99 0.81 5.46
CA ALA A 102 -9.81 0.10 4.93
C ALA A 102 -9.40 0.63 3.56
N TYR A 103 -10.37 0.80 2.65
CA TYR A 103 -10.08 1.32 1.32
C TYR A 103 -9.59 2.78 1.33
N ALA A 104 -10.26 3.66 2.09
CA ALA A 104 -9.82 5.05 2.22
C ALA A 104 -8.38 5.16 2.74
N ARG A 105 -8.01 4.33 3.73
CA ARG A 105 -6.66 4.24 4.28
C ARG A 105 -5.65 3.68 3.25
N ALA A 106 -5.97 2.57 2.61
CA ALA A 106 -5.07 1.93 1.66
C ALA A 106 -4.72 2.85 0.49
N ARG A 107 -5.72 3.52 -0.08
CA ARG A 107 -5.50 4.49 -1.15
C ARG A 107 -4.88 5.79 -0.65
N GLY A 108 -5.27 6.23 0.52
CA GLY A 108 -4.92 7.54 1.08
C GLY A 108 -3.47 7.69 1.50
N ALA A 109 -2.77 6.59 1.78
CA ALA A 109 -1.39 6.61 2.23
C ALA A 109 -0.43 7.20 1.18
N ASP A 110 -0.58 6.82 -0.07
CA ASP A 110 0.22 7.30 -1.20
C ASP A 110 -0.73 7.62 -2.37
N ARG A 111 -1.32 8.78 -2.33
CA ARG A 111 -2.32 9.21 -3.32
C ARG A 111 -1.72 9.39 -4.71
N MET A 112 -0.42 9.73 -4.80
CA MET A 112 0.28 9.88 -6.07
C MET A 112 0.45 8.53 -6.76
N SER A 113 0.95 7.52 -6.06
CA SER A 113 1.13 6.17 -6.61
C SER A 113 -0.20 5.45 -6.84
N SER A 114 -1.25 5.76 -6.07
CA SER A 114 -2.58 5.15 -6.19
C SER A 114 -3.42 5.69 -7.34
N PHE A 115 -2.99 6.73 -8.03
CA PHE A 115 -3.69 7.26 -9.20
C PHE A 115 -3.65 6.26 -10.36
N GLY A 116 -4.81 5.71 -10.74
CA GLY A 116 -4.90 4.67 -11.76
C GLY A 116 -4.58 3.26 -11.24
N ASP A 117 -4.80 3.00 -9.96
CA ASP A 117 -4.57 1.72 -9.28
C ASP A 117 -5.58 0.62 -9.67
N PHE A 118 -5.29 -0.59 -9.23
CA PHE A 118 -6.25 -1.70 -9.14
C PHE A 118 -6.52 -2.02 -7.67
N ILE A 119 -7.79 -2.08 -7.30
CA ILE A 119 -8.24 -2.23 -5.91
C ILE A 119 -8.53 -3.69 -5.61
N ALA A 120 -8.10 -4.19 -4.45
CA ALA A 120 -8.59 -5.46 -3.91
C ALA A 120 -9.25 -5.24 -2.55
N LEU A 121 -10.38 -5.92 -2.34
CA LEU A 121 -11.19 -5.88 -1.11
C LEU A 121 -11.34 -7.29 -0.56
N SER A 122 -11.15 -7.46 0.74
CA SER A 122 -11.26 -8.78 1.40
C SER A 122 -12.68 -9.27 1.58
N ASP A 123 -13.65 -8.36 1.51
CA ASP A 123 -15.06 -8.60 1.78
C ASP A 123 -15.95 -8.16 0.61
N VAL A 124 -17.21 -8.55 0.67
CA VAL A 124 -18.23 -8.07 -0.29
C VAL A 124 -18.21 -6.54 -0.30
N CYS A 125 -18.05 -5.97 -1.48
CA CYS A 125 -18.02 -4.53 -1.66
C CYS A 125 -19.39 -3.93 -1.34
N ASP A 126 -19.44 -3.14 -0.27
CA ASP A 126 -20.64 -2.42 0.16
C ASP A 126 -20.82 -1.08 -0.58
N VAL A 127 -21.99 -0.48 -0.39
CA VAL A 127 -22.36 0.79 -1.04
C VAL A 127 -21.43 1.94 -0.63
N ALA A 128 -21.04 2.01 0.63
CA ALA A 128 -20.15 3.05 1.15
C ALA A 128 -18.78 3.00 0.45
N THR A 129 -18.21 1.80 0.36
CA THR A 129 -16.92 1.55 -0.34
C THR A 129 -17.04 1.89 -1.82
N ALA A 130 -18.11 1.45 -2.49
CA ALA A 130 -18.34 1.76 -3.90
C ALA A 130 -18.45 3.28 -4.17
N LYS A 131 -19.08 4.04 -3.28
CA LYS A 131 -19.16 5.51 -3.38
C LYS A 131 -17.79 6.17 -3.29
N ILE A 132 -16.88 5.68 -2.44
CA ILE A 132 -15.50 6.17 -2.39
C ILE A 132 -14.78 5.82 -3.68
N ILE A 133 -14.86 4.57 -4.14
CA ILE A 133 -14.24 4.12 -5.40
C ILE A 133 -14.73 4.95 -6.59
N LYS A 134 -16.03 5.28 -6.64
CA LYS A 134 -16.62 6.09 -7.72
C LYS A 134 -15.90 7.43 -7.88
N ARG A 135 -15.44 8.05 -6.80
CA ARG A 135 -14.77 9.34 -6.79
C ARG A 135 -13.32 9.30 -7.26
N GLU A 136 -12.68 8.16 -7.16
CA GLU A 136 -11.24 8.02 -7.40
C GLU A 136 -10.93 7.58 -8.85
N VAL A 137 -9.74 7.94 -9.33
CA VAL A 137 -9.23 7.44 -10.60
C VAL A 137 -8.55 6.10 -10.34
N SER A 138 -9.19 5.02 -10.79
CA SER A 138 -8.70 3.65 -10.67
C SER A 138 -9.04 2.85 -11.91
N ASP A 139 -8.36 1.73 -12.13
CA ASP A 139 -8.55 0.87 -13.30
C ASP A 139 -9.58 -0.23 -13.07
N GLY A 140 -9.73 -0.68 -11.83
CA GLY A 140 -10.68 -1.72 -11.50
C GLY A 140 -10.65 -2.13 -10.05
N VAL A 141 -11.52 -3.07 -9.70
CA VAL A 141 -11.65 -3.65 -8.37
C VAL A 141 -11.93 -5.15 -8.45
N ILE A 142 -11.30 -5.90 -7.54
CA ILE A 142 -11.59 -7.31 -7.27
C ILE A 142 -12.12 -7.48 -5.84
N ALA A 143 -13.18 -8.25 -5.68
CA ALA A 143 -13.78 -8.57 -4.39
C ALA A 143 -14.49 -9.94 -4.45
N PRO A 144 -14.78 -10.59 -3.31
CA PRO A 144 -15.50 -11.87 -3.27
C PRO A 144 -16.99 -11.74 -3.66
N GLY A 145 -17.48 -10.52 -3.80
CA GLY A 145 -18.83 -10.18 -4.21
C GLY A 145 -19.09 -8.69 -4.14
N PHE A 146 -20.25 -8.28 -4.57
CA PHE A 146 -20.70 -6.89 -4.61
C PHE A 146 -22.17 -6.80 -4.23
N GLU A 147 -22.54 -5.89 -3.32
CA GLU A 147 -23.93 -5.52 -3.12
C GLU A 147 -24.54 -5.01 -4.43
N LEU A 148 -25.81 -5.25 -4.67
CA LEU A 148 -26.47 -4.88 -5.94
C LEU A 148 -26.33 -3.40 -6.27
N GLU A 149 -26.55 -2.53 -5.28
CA GLU A 149 -26.39 -1.07 -5.44
C GLU A 149 -24.92 -0.69 -5.65
N ALA A 150 -24.00 -1.31 -4.91
CA ALA A 150 -22.56 -1.10 -5.07
C ALA A 150 -22.08 -1.44 -6.47
N LEU A 151 -22.53 -2.58 -7.01
CA LEU A 151 -22.23 -2.99 -8.38
C LEU A 151 -22.79 -2.01 -9.41
N ALA A 152 -24.01 -1.51 -9.21
CA ALA A 152 -24.61 -0.51 -10.09
C ALA A 152 -23.77 0.78 -10.12
N ILE A 153 -23.35 1.27 -8.94
CA ILE A 153 -22.49 2.46 -8.81
C ILE A 153 -21.16 2.26 -9.58
N LEU A 154 -20.53 1.10 -9.43
CA LEU A 154 -19.24 0.82 -10.07
C LEU A 154 -19.37 0.68 -11.59
N LYS A 155 -20.44 0.07 -12.07
CA LYS A 155 -20.70 -0.06 -13.51
C LYS A 155 -20.90 1.26 -14.26
N GLU A 156 -21.30 2.33 -13.57
CA GLU A 156 -21.40 3.67 -14.16
C GLU A 156 -20.04 4.32 -14.46
N LYS A 157 -18.98 3.88 -13.78
CA LYS A 157 -17.63 4.44 -14.00
C LYS A 157 -17.12 4.17 -15.41
N LYS A 158 -16.25 5.07 -15.92
CA LYS A 158 -15.62 4.96 -17.24
C LYS A 158 -16.66 4.68 -18.36
N LYS A 159 -17.85 5.28 -18.24
CA LYS A 159 -18.97 5.09 -19.20
C LYS A 159 -19.32 3.60 -19.42
N GLY A 160 -19.34 2.82 -18.34
CA GLY A 160 -19.66 1.40 -18.36
C GLY A 160 -18.48 0.46 -18.63
N ASN A 161 -17.25 0.97 -18.67
CA ASN A 161 -16.04 0.18 -18.96
C ASN A 161 -15.11 0.02 -17.75
N TYR A 162 -15.56 0.33 -16.54
CA TYR A 162 -14.78 0.09 -15.33
C TYR A 162 -14.64 -1.41 -15.06
N ASN A 163 -13.43 -1.84 -14.73
CA ASN A 163 -13.18 -3.27 -14.50
C ASN A 163 -13.68 -3.70 -13.11
N VAL A 164 -14.62 -4.64 -13.09
CA VAL A 164 -15.14 -5.23 -11.86
C VAL A 164 -15.01 -6.74 -11.95
N ILE A 165 -14.25 -7.32 -11.04
CA ILE A 165 -13.95 -8.76 -10.98
C ILE A 165 -14.49 -9.34 -9.68
N GLU A 166 -15.33 -10.36 -9.79
CA GLU A 166 -15.73 -11.20 -8.66
C GLU A 166 -14.82 -12.43 -8.61
N ILE A 167 -14.28 -12.73 -7.42
CA ILE A 167 -13.43 -13.90 -7.20
C ILE A 167 -14.12 -14.88 -6.25
N ASP A 168 -13.95 -16.19 -6.51
CA ASP A 168 -14.37 -17.22 -5.56
C ASP A 168 -13.44 -17.20 -4.33
N PRO A 169 -13.95 -16.81 -3.16
CA PRO A 169 -13.12 -16.72 -1.94
C PRO A 169 -12.68 -18.09 -1.41
N ASN A 170 -13.29 -19.19 -1.89
CA ASN A 170 -12.97 -20.55 -1.47
C ASN A 170 -11.93 -21.22 -2.38
N TYR A 171 -11.55 -20.57 -3.48
CA TYR A 171 -10.53 -21.11 -4.36
C TYR A 171 -9.18 -21.19 -3.67
N VAL A 172 -8.57 -22.37 -3.72
CA VAL A 172 -7.23 -22.64 -3.21
C VAL A 172 -6.32 -22.95 -4.40
N PRO A 173 -5.29 -22.13 -4.65
CA PRO A 173 -4.33 -22.38 -5.73
C PRO A 173 -3.54 -23.68 -5.52
N ASN A 174 -3.00 -24.23 -6.61
CA ASN A 174 -2.07 -25.34 -6.54
C ASN A 174 -0.89 -24.99 -5.61
N PRO A 175 -0.43 -25.91 -4.74
CA PRO A 175 0.70 -25.67 -3.85
C PRO A 175 2.05 -25.48 -4.59
N ILE A 176 2.09 -25.83 -5.87
CA ILE A 176 3.26 -25.62 -6.75
C ILE A 176 2.94 -24.52 -7.74
N GLU A 177 3.78 -23.51 -7.79
CA GLU A 177 3.71 -22.42 -8.76
C GLU A 177 4.84 -22.48 -9.78
N ARG A 178 4.56 -22.02 -11.01
CA ARG A 178 5.49 -22.04 -12.13
C ARG A 178 5.60 -20.67 -12.78
N LYS A 179 6.81 -20.33 -13.19
CA LYS A 179 7.14 -19.13 -13.95
C LYS A 179 8.05 -19.49 -15.11
N GLN A 180 7.83 -18.90 -16.28
CA GLN A 180 8.68 -19.10 -17.43
C GLN A 180 9.53 -17.86 -17.73
N VAL A 181 10.84 -18.08 -17.92
CA VAL A 181 11.78 -17.05 -18.35
C VAL A 181 12.64 -17.67 -19.44
N PHE A 182 12.72 -17.05 -20.60
CA PHE A 182 13.45 -17.52 -21.76
C PHE A 182 13.10 -18.98 -22.16
N GLY A 183 11.82 -19.37 -22.03
CA GLY A 183 11.34 -20.72 -22.32
C GLY A 183 11.70 -21.77 -21.25
N ILE A 184 12.44 -21.39 -20.22
CA ILE A 184 12.78 -22.28 -19.09
C ILE A 184 11.72 -22.09 -18.01
N THR A 185 11.15 -23.20 -17.54
CA THR A 185 10.17 -23.21 -16.45
C THR A 185 10.87 -23.30 -15.11
N PHE A 186 10.61 -22.32 -14.25
CA PHE A 186 10.96 -22.36 -12.84
C PHE A 186 9.76 -22.88 -12.07
N GLU A 187 10.00 -23.80 -11.14
CA GLU A 187 8.97 -24.41 -10.30
C GLU A 187 9.39 -24.29 -8.83
N GLN A 188 8.45 -23.89 -7.98
CA GLN A 188 8.66 -23.79 -6.54
C GLN A 188 7.36 -24.04 -5.78
N GLY A 189 7.47 -24.33 -4.48
CA GLY A 189 6.32 -24.29 -3.58
C GLY A 189 5.80 -22.86 -3.43
N ARG A 190 4.48 -22.70 -3.39
CA ARG A 190 3.85 -21.41 -3.04
C ARG A 190 4.30 -20.95 -1.66
N ASN A 191 4.45 -19.64 -1.49
CA ASN A 191 4.72 -19.07 -0.18
C ASN A 191 3.46 -19.09 0.70
N GLU A 192 3.23 -20.19 1.41
CA GLU A 192 2.09 -20.40 2.31
C GLU A 192 2.40 -20.03 3.76
N LEU A 193 3.51 -19.31 3.99
CA LEU A 193 3.89 -18.87 5.33
C LEU A 193 2.76 -18.05 5.97
N ASN A 194 2.31 -18.52 7.13
CA ASN A 194 1.34 -17.79 7.94
C ASN A 194 2.08 -16.80 8.85
N ILE A 195 1.70 -15.53 8.77
CA ILE A 195 2.24 -14.47 9.62
C ILE A 195 1.21 -14.18 10.71
N ASP A 196 1.45 -14.73 11.89
CA ASP A 196 0.63 -14.55 13.09
C ASP A 196 1.40 -13.81 14.19
N GLU A 197 0.83 -13.72 15.38
CA GLU A 197 1.43 -13.03 16.52
C GLU A 197 2.75 -13.63 16.99
N HIS A 198 2.95 -14.93 16.81
CA HIS A 198 4.17 -15.65 17.20
C HIS A 198 5.34 -15.39 16.25
N PHE A 199 5.07 -14.83 15.09
CA PHE A 199 6.10 -14.48 14.10
C PHE A 199 7.11 -13.46 14.63
N PHE A 200 6.76 -12.74 15.71
CA PHE A 200 7.57 -11.67 16.31
C PHE A 200 8.08 -12.01 17.71
N ASP A 201 8.10 -13.27 18.12
CA ASP A 201 8.49 -13.67 19.47
C ASP A 201 10.01 -13.56 19.74
N ASN A 202 10.84 -13.67 18.68
CA ASN A 202 12.30 -13.58 18.82
C ASN A 202 12.79 -12.12 18.83
N ILE A 203 12.59 -11.42 19.95
CA ILE A 203 13.01 -10.02 20.11
C ILE A 203 14.50 -9.98 20.52
N VAL A 204 15.33 -9.37 19.67
CA VAL A 204 16.80 -9.39 19.79
C VAL A 204 17.41 -8.14 20.42
N THR A 205 16.63 -7.07 20.59
CA THR A 205 17.04 -5.79 21.21
C THR A 205 16.91 -5.80 22.73
N ASP A 206 17.48 -4.78 23.40
CA ASP A 206 17.37 -4.60 24.86
C ASP A 206 15.91 -4.35 25.28
N ASN A 207 15.19 -3.47 24.53
CA ASN A 207 13.75 -3.33 24.68
C ASN A 207 13.06 -4.58 24.16
N LYS A 208 12.33 -5.29 25.03
CA LYS A 208 11.62 -6.53 24.73
C LYS A 208 10.11 -6.32 24.52
N GLU A 209 9.62 -5.10 24.57
CA GLU A 209 8.18 -4.81 24.54
C GLU A 209 7.71 -4.49 23.12
N ILE A 210 6.87 -5.37 22.57
CA ILE A 210 6.12 -5.13 21.33
C ILE A 210 4.64 -5.31 21.71
N PRO A 211 3.88 -4.21 21.91
CA PRO A 211 2.46 -4.31 22.25
C PRO A 211 1.64 -4.88 21.11
N GLU A 212 0.44 -5.39 21.40
CA GLU A 212 -0.44 -6.05 20.42
C GLU A 212 -0.76 -5.16 19.20
N SER A 213 -0.92 -3.85 19.42
CA SER A 213 -1.11 -2.90 18.33
C SER A 213 0.09 -2.85 17.37
N ALA A 214 1.30 -2.94 17.92
CA ALA A 214 2.53 -2.97 17.13
C ALA A 214 2.74 -4.33 16.46
N LYS A 215 2.40 -5.45 17.09
CA LYS A 215 2.42 -6.78 16.45
C LYS A 215 1.46 -6.83 15.27
N ARG A 216 0.25 -6.27 15.42
CA ARG A 216 -0.69 -6.11 14.30
C ARG A 216 -0.05 -5.31 13.15
N ASP A 217 0.55 -4.18 13.46
CA ASP A 217 1.16 -3.31 12.44
C ASP A 217 2.37 -3.95 11.78
N LEU A 218 3.19 -4.69 12.54
CA LEU A 218 4.28 -5.52 11.99
C LEU A 218 3.75 -6.64 11.10
N ALA A 219 2.63 -7.30 11.48
CA ALA A 219 2.00 -8.31 10.65
C ALA A 219 1.50 -7.73 9.33
N ILE A 220 0.86 -6.56 9.36
CA ILE A 220 0.43 -5.83 8.14
C ILE A 220 1.65 -5.52 7.27
N SER A 221 2.75 -5.05 7.87
CA SER A 221 3.99 -4.78 7.14
C SER A 221 4.52 -6.03 6.44
N MET A 222 4.71 -7.13 7.16
CA MET A 222 5.31 -8.35 6.62
C MET A 222 4.41 -9.03 5.59
N ILE A 223 3.08 -9.06 5.79
CA ILE A 223 2.13 -9.58 4.80
C ILE A 223 2.16 -8.73 3.52
N THR A 224 2.21 -7.40 3.65
CA THR A 224 2.33 -6.49 2.51
C THR A 224 3.59 -6.80 1.69
N LEU A 225 4.71 -7.08 2.36
CA LEU A 225 5.97 -7.39 1.71
C LEU A 225 5.98 -8.73 0.97
N LYS A 226 5.17 -9.72 1.38
CA LYS A 226 5.00 -10.97 0.62
C LYS A 226 4.54 -10.74 -0.82
N TYR A 227 3.89 -9.63 -1.09
CA TYR A 227 3.29 -9.27 -2.39
C TYR A 227 3.91 -8.01 -3.00
N THR A 228 5.07 -7.60 -2.50
CA THR A 228 5.81 -6.42 -2.98
C THR A 228 7.11 -6.85 -3.65
N GLN A 229 7.35 -6.35 -4.85
CA GLN A 229 8.59 -6.64 -5.60
C GLN A 229 9.83 -6.28 -4.77
N SER A 230 10.75 -7.22 -4.63
CA SER A 230 11.98 -7.06 -3.83
C SER A 230 13.04 -6.21 -4.53
N ASN A 231 13.95 -5.56 -3.78
CA ASN A 231 13.91 -5.38 -2.32
C ASN A 231 12.72 -4.54 -1.92
N SER A 232 12.11 -4.88 -0.80
CA SER A 232 10.96 -4.15 -0.29
C SER A 232 11.04 -3.87 1.21
N VAL A 233 10.49 -2.73 1.60
CA VAL A 233 10.41 -2.23 2.98
C VAL A 233 9.06 -1.54 3.16
N CYS A 234 8.40 -1.75 4.30
CA CYS A 234 7.07 -1.22 4.56
C CYS A 234 6.97 -0.60 5.96
N TYR A 235 6.64 0.69 6.01
CA TYR A 235 6.30 1.42 7.23
C TYR A 235 4.79 1.33 7.46
N VAL A 236 4.39 1.02 8.67
CA VAL A 236 2.97 0.85 9.06
C VAL A 236 2.69 1.63 10.33
N LYS A 237 1.52 2.26 10.39
CA LYS A 237 1.00 2.92 11.59
C LYS A 237 -0.50 2.76 11.68
N ASP A 238 -0.99 2.42 12.86
CA ASP A 238 -2.43 2.34 13.17
C ASP A 238 -3.25 1.56 12.12
N GLY A 239 -2.76 0.37 11.75
CA GLY A 239 -3.45 -0.52 10.83
C GLY A 239 -3.32 -0.19 9.34
N GLN A 240 -2.35 0.64 8.97
CA GLN A 240 -2.21 1.16 7.61
C GLN A 240 -0.73 1.21 7.20
N ALA A 241 -0.40 0.68 6.03
CA ALA A 241 0.88 0.95 5.38
C ALA A 241 0.94 2.42 4.97
N ILE A 242 1.91 3.15 5.49
CA ILE A 242 2.10 4.59 5.27
C ILE A 242 3.24 4.91 4.31
N GLY A 243 4.11 3.94 4.04
CA GLY A 243 5.17 4.06 3.05
C GLY A 243 5.70 2.71 2.64
N ILE A 244 5.63 2.39 1.35
CA ILE A 244 6.10 1.13 0.76
C ILE A 244 7.16 1.45 -0.26
N GLY A 245 8.35 0.86 -0.10
CA GLY A 245 9.41 0.84 -1.10
C GLY A 245 9.43 -0.51 -1.80
N ALA A 246 9.45 -0.51 -3.12
CA ALA A 246 9.39 -1.70 -3.94
C ALA A 246 10.45 -1.70 -5.02
N GLY A 247 10.96 -2.89 -5.41
CA GLY A 247 11.78 -3.09 -6.59
C GLY A 247 13.14 -2.41 -6.55
N GLN A 248 13.69 -2.11 -5.36
CA GLN A 248 14.97 -1.43 -5.24
C GLN A 248 16.14 -2.42 -5.18
N GLN A 249 17.23 -2.14 -5.87
CA GLN A 249 18.42 -2.97 -5.88
C GLN A 249 19.26 -2.83 -4.60
N SER A 250 19.18 -1.68 -3.93
CA SER A 250 19.87 -1.41 -2.67
C SER A 250 18.87 -1.33 -1.51
N ARG A 251 19.15 -2.04 -0.41
CA ARG A 251 18.31 -2.02 0.80
C ARG A 251 18.16 -0.60 1.37
N ILE A 252 19.25 0.15 1.45
CA ILE A 252 19.19 1.52 1.99
C ILE A 252 18.38 2.46 1.09
N HIS A 253 18.45 2.32 -0.23
CA HIS A 253 17.61 3.10 -1.14
C HIS A 253 16.14 2.77 -0.96
N CYS A 254 15.83 1.50 -0.75
CA CYS A 254 14.47 1.04 -0.45
C CYS A 254 13.94 1.65 0.85
N THR A 255 14.73 1.60 1.92
CA THR A 255 14.40 2.17 3.24
C THR A 255 14.18 3.68 3.15
N ARG A 256 15.01 4.40 2.36
CA ARG A 256 14.87 5.84 2.13
C ARG A 256 13.59 6.17 1.36
N LEU A 257 13.31 5.45 0.28
CA LEU A 257 12.11 5.67 -0.54
C LEU A 257 10.84 5.42 0.27
N ALA A 258 10.75 4.28 0.97
CA ALA A 258 9.61 3.97 1.81
C ALA A 258 9.44 4.99 2.95
N GLY A 259 10.55 5.39 3.57
CA GLY A 259 10.56 6.41 4.63
C GLY A 259 10.13 7.78 4.14
N GLN A 260 10.52 8.20 2.93
CA GLN A 260 10.06 9.45 2.34
C GLN A 260 8.53 9.44 2.12
N LYS A 261 7.98 8.34 1.64
CA LYS A 261 6.52 8.20 1.48
C LYS A 261 5.80 8.26 2.83
N ALA A 262 6.34 7.61 3.86
CA ALA A 262 5.82 7.68 5.23
C ALA A 262 5.89 9.11 5.80
N ASP A 263 6.98 9.82 5.58
CA ASP A 263 7.14 11.22 5.96
C ASP A 263 6.11 12.11 5.24
N ASN A 264 5.91 11.92 3.96
CA ASN A 264 4.92 12.67 3.16
C ASN A 264 3.49 12.45 3.69
N TRP A 265 3.14 11.20 4.05
CA TRP A 265 1.83 10.92 4.67
C TRP A 265 1.63 11.69 5.98
N TRP A 266 2.67 11.80 6.82
CA TRP A 266 2.58 12.54 8.07
C TRP A 266 2.60 14.05 7.86
N LEU A 267 3.43 14.56 6.93
CA LEU A 267 3.49 15.98 6.58
C LEU A 267 2.16 16.51 6.03
N ARG A 268 1.41 15.70 5.28
CA ARG A 268 0.08 16.06 4.78
C ARG A 268 -0.91 16.39 5.89
N GLN A 269 -0.69 15.90 7.10
CA GLN A 269 -1.52 16.15 8.28
C GLN A 269 -1.16 17.43 9.03
N CYS A 270 -0.05 18.07 8.67
CA CYS A 270 0.34 19.35 9.28
C CYS A 270 -0.69 20.43 8.99
N PRO A 271 -1.09 21.23 10.01
CA PRO A 271 -2.02 22.35 9.80
C PRO A 271 -1.62 23.30 8.68
N LYS A 272 -0.32 23.54 8.48
CA LYS A 272 0.21 24.36 7.38
C LYS A 272 -0.16 23.79 6.01
N VAL A 273 -0.19 22.47 5.86
CA VAL A 273 -0.57 21.75 4.62
C VAL A 273 -2.09 21.65 4.48
N LEU A 274 -2.79 21.31 5.59
CA LEU A 274 -4.26 21.19 5.59
C LEU A 274 -4.96 22.50 5.24
N ASN A 275 -4.34 23.65 5.57
CA ASN A 275 -4.90 24.99 5.36
C ASN A 275 -4.38 25.68 4.11
N LEU A 276 -3.76 24.95 3.17
CA LEU A 276 -3.32 25.52 1.90
C LEU A 276 -4.49 26.19 1.17
N PRO A 277 -4.35 27.46 0.75
CA PRO A 277 -5.47 28.26 0.22
C PRO A 277 -5.73 27.95 -1.26
N PHE A 278 -6.12 26.74 -1.57
CA PHE A 278 -6.41 26.32 -2.95
C PHE A 278 -7.52 27.15 -3.60
N LEU A 279 -7.42 27.35 -4.91
CA LEU A 279 -8.51 27.86 -5.71
C LEU A 279 -9.69 26.88 -5.69
N ASP A 280 -10.94 27.39 -5.67
CA ASP A 280 -12.14 26.57 -5.53
C ASP A 280 -12.33 25.56 -6.70
N LYS A 281 -11.82 25.90 -7.88
CA LYS A 281 -11.98 25.08 -9.11
C LYS A 281 -10.92 24.00 -9.30
N ILE A 282 -9.91 23.90 -8.42
CA ILE A 282 -8.84 22.91 -8.57
C ILE A 282 -9.36 21.48 -8.30
N LYS A 283 -9.10 20.60 -9.24
CA LYS A 283 -9.43 19.18 -9.11
C LYS A 283 -8.58 18.51 -8.03
N ARG A 284 -9.10 17.44 -7.42
CA ARG A 284 -8.38 16.69 -6.37
C ARG A 284 -7.02 16.18 -6.80
N ALA A 285 -6.89 15.63 -8.00
CA ALA A 285 -5.59 15.16 -8.52
C ALA A 285 -4.56 16.28 -8.61
N ASP A 286 -4.98 17.49 -9.04
CA ASP A 286 -4.10 18.65 -9.10
C ASP A 286 -3.73 19.16 -7.70
N ARG A 287 -4.66 19.07 -6.73
CA ARG A 287 -4.37 19.37 -5.32
C ARG A 287 -3.36 18.37 -4.74
N ASP A 288 -3.55 17.07 -4.98
CA ASP A 288 -2.61 16.04 -4.53
C ASP A 288 -1.21 16.30 -5.08
N ASN A 289 -1.09 16.62 -6.37
CA ASN A 289 0.19 16.96 -7.00
C ASN A 289 0.80 18.23 -6.40
N ALA A 290 0.01 19.27 -6.20
CA ALA A 290 0.48 20.53 -5.61
C ALA A 290 0.95 20.32 -4.15
N ILE A 291 0.26 19.49 -3.37
CA ILE A 291 0.69 19.14 -2.00
C ILE A 291 2.00 18.37 -2.04
N ASP A 292 2.14 17.38 -2.92
CA ASP A 292 3.36 16.59 -3.05
C ASP A 292 4.56 17.48 -3.35
N LEU A 293 4.45 18.39 -4.31
CA LEU A 293 5.48 19.37 -4.62
C LEU A 293 5.74 20.33 -3.46
N TYR A 294 4.69 20.86 -2.81
CA TYR A 294 4.82 21.83 -1.71
C TYR A 294 5.55 21.25 -0.49
N ILE A 295 5.30 19.99 -0.15
CA ILE A 295 5.99 19.31 0.96
C ILE A 295 7.38 18.77 0.54
N GLY A 296 7.62 18.62 -0.76
CA GLY A 296 8.87 18.13 -1.32
C GLY A 296 10.00 19.16 -1.36
N GLU A 297 11.05 18.83 -2.09
CA GLU A 297 12.16 19.73 -2.35
C GLU A 297 11.89 20.66 -3.55
N ASP A 298 11.02 20.22 -4.46
CA ASP A 298 10.64 20.94 -5.69
C ASP A 298 9.50 21.96 -5.46
N TYR A 299 9.35 22.48 -4.23
CA TYR A 299 8.26 23.38 -3.84
C TYR A 299 8.17 24.66 -4.68
N MET A 300 9.28 25.10 -5.29
CA MET A 300 9.29 26.25 -6.18
C MET A 300 8.46 26.03 -7.45
N ASP A 301 8.23 24.79 -7.86
CA ASP A 301 7.39 24.48 -9.03
C ASP A 301 5.93 24.91 -8.81
N VAL A 302 5.51 25.04 -7.55
CA VAL A 302 4.16 25.52 -7.17
C VAL A 302 4.17 26.89 -6.47
N LEU A 303 5.32 27.41 -6.04
CA LEU A 303 5.42 28.68 -5.32
C LEU A 303 6.08 29.80 -6.14
N ALA A 304 6.69 29.51 -7.30
CA ALA A 304 7.26 30.54 -8.17
C ALA A 304 6.17 31.50 -8.68
N ASP A 305 6.54 32.73 -8.92
CA ASP A 305 5.64 33.72 -9.53
C ASP A 305 5.24 33.26 -10.94
N GLY A 306 3.94 33.36 -11.24
CA GLY A 306 3.35 32.78 -12.45
C GLY A 306 2.89 31.31 -12.32
N ALA A 307 3.33 30.59 -11.28
CA ALA A 307 2.88 29.24 -11.00
C ALA A 307 1.80 29.20 -9.89
N TRP A 308 2.07 29.85 -8.75
CA TRP A 308 1.18 29.78 -7.59
C TRP A 308 -0.20 30.34 -7.85
N GLU A 309 -0.32 31.36 -8.70
CA GLU A 309 -1.60 32.03 -9.06
C GLU A 309 -2.59 31.06 -9.74
N ASN A 310 -2.11 30.00 -10.34
CA ASN A 310 -2.94 28.97 -11.00
C ASN A 310 -3.45 27.90 -10.01
N ILE A 311 -2.94 27.91 -8.78
CA ILE A 311 -3.16 26.83 -7.79
C ILE A 311 -3.79 27.39 -6.52
N PHE A 312 -3.32 28.54 -6.03
CA PHE A 312 -3.70 29.11 -4.74
C PHE A 312 -4.38 30.47 -4.87
N LYS A 313 -5.25 30.81 -3.90
CA LYS A 313 -5.89 32.14 -3.77
C LYS A 313 -4.88 33.21 -3.32
N THR A 314 -3.93 32.80 -2.50
CA THR A 314 -2.83 33.62 -2.00
C THR A 314 -1.56 32.76 -1.99
N LYS A 315 -0.39 33.38 -2.20
CA LYS A 315 0.88 32.67 -2.20
C LYS A 315 1.17 32.07 -0.81
N PRO A 316 1.26 30.73 -0.68
CA PRO A 316 1.64 30.12 0.58
C PRO A 316 3.09 30.45 0.96
N GLU A 317 3.37 30.49 2.26
CA GLU A 317 4.74 30.51 2.74
C GLU A 317 5.43 29.17 2.51
N VAL A 318 6.75 29.20 2.32
CA VAL A 318 7.56 27.99 2.19
C VAL A 318 7.44 27.14 3.46
N PHE A 319 7.26 25.83 3.29
CA PHE A 319 7.33 24.87 4.38
C PHE A 319 8.79 24.49 4.60
N THR A 320 9.44 25.14 5.57
CA THR A 320 10.88 25.04 5.77
C THR A 320 11.31 23.65 6.28
N ALA A 321 12.60 23.32 6.11
CA ALA A 321 13.17 22.06 6.59
C ALA A 321 13.01 21.92 8.13
N GLU A 322 13.18 23.01 8.87
CA GLU A 322 13.01 23.06 10.32
C GLU A 322 11.56 22.79 10.73
N GLU A 323 10.60 23.41 10.06
CA GLU A 323 9.15 23.18 10.33
C GLU A 323 8.76 21.73 10.01
N LYS A 324 9.23 21.19 8.88
CA LYS A 324 9.01 19.78 8.51
C LYS A 324 9.59 18.84 9.57
N ARG A 325 10.83 19.08 10.00
CA ARG A 325 11.49 18.25 11.03
C ARG A 325 10.72 18.31 12.34
N ALA A 326 10.33 19.49 12.79
CA ALA A 326 9.56 19.67 14.01
C ALA A 326 8.20 18.95 13.99
N TRP A 327 7.57 18.82 12.81
CA TRP A 327 6.34 18.06 12.64
C TRP A 327 6.60 16.55 12.60
N LEU A 328 7.62 16.12 11.85
CA LEU A 328 8.01 14.72 11.74
C LEU A 328 8.42 14.12 13.10
N ASP A 329 9.06 14.89 13.96
CA ASP A 329 9.46 14.44 15.31
C ASP A 329 8.28 14.12 16.24
N LYS A 330 7.06 14.54 15.88
CA LYS A 330 5.83 14.17 16.61
C LYS A 330 5.29 12.80 16.22
N ASN A 331 5.77 12.23 15.11
CA ASN A 331 5.37 10.90 14.69
C ASN A 331 6.14 9.84 15.47
N THR A 332 5.42 8.92 16.09
CA THR A 332 5.98 7.86 16.94
C THR A 332 5.23 6.55 16.75
N ASN A 333 5.75 5.46 17.30
CA ASN A 333 5.12 4.15 17.28
C ASN A 333 4.88 3.59 15.86
N VAL A 334 5.71 3.96 14.91
CA VAL A 334 5.70 3.41 13.56
C VAL A 334 6.35 2.04 13.58
N ALA A 335 5.74 1.07 12.92
CA ALA A 335 6.28 -0.26 12.69
C ALA A 335 6.98 -0.32 11.33
N LEU A 336 8.10 -1.02 11.25
CA LEU A 336 8.89 -1.21 10.04
C LEU A 336 9.14 -2.68 9.80
N GLY A 337 8.77 -3.19 8.63
CA GLY A 337 9.16 -4.51 8.14
C GLY A 337 10.12 -4.43 6.96
N SER A 338 10.98 -5.43 6.84
CA SER A 338 11.88 -5.63 5.70
C SER A 338 11.79 -7.06 5.21
N ASP A 339 11.73 -7.25 3.89
CA ASP A 339 11.64 -8.59 3.27
C ASP A 339 12.94 -9.38 3.35
N ALA A 340 14.06 -8.74 3.71
CA ALA A 340 15.35 -9.37 3.99
C ALA A 340 16.09 -8.58 5.08
N PHE A 341 17.24 -9.09 5.54
CA PHE A 341 18.04 -8.45 6.57
C PHE A 341 18.52 -7.05 6.18
N PHE A 342 18.66 -6.17 7.18
CA PHE A 342 19.35 -4.91 7.02
C PHE A 342 20.86 -5.14 7.05
N PRO A 343 21.61 -4.69 6.00
CA PRO A 343 23.06 -4.93 5.97
C PRO A 343 23.86 -4.04 6.95
N PHE A 344 23.31 -2.87 7.31
CA PHE A 344 23.95 -1.89 8.19
C PHE A 344 22.93 -1.09 9.00
N GLY A 345 23.36 -0.51 10.12
CA GLY A 345 22.54 0.32 11.01
C GLY A 345 22.04 1.63 10.40
N ASP A 346 22.57 2.07 9.23
CA ASP A 346 22.10 3.27 8.54
C ASP A 346 20.62 3.15 8.12
N ASN A 347 20.13 1.95 7.87
CA ASN A 347 18.71 1.68 7.65
C ASN A 347 17.87 2.03 8.88
N ILE A 348 18.36 1.69 10.06
CA ILE A 348 17.69 2.00 11.34
C ILE A 348 17.78 3.51 11.65
N GLU A 349 18.93 4.15 11.37
CA GLU A 349 19.07 5.61 11.45
C GLU A 349 18.03 6.32 10.57
N ARG A 350 17.82 5.83 9.34
CA ARG A 350 16.78 6.38 8.47
C ARG A 350 15.38 6.15 9.02
N ALA A 351 15.11 4.95 9.50
CA ALA A 351 13.81 4.56 10.05
C ALA A 351 13.44 5.41 11.30
N HIS A 352 14.42 5.66 12.16
CA HIS A 352 14.24 6.51 13.35
C HIS A 352 13.68 7.89 13.00
N ARG A 353 14.15 8.50 11.92
CA ARG A 353 13.70 9.83 11.47
C ARG A 353 12.22 9.87 11.05
N SER A 354 11.63 8.73 10.76
CA SER A 354 10.20 8.58 10.41
C SER A 354 9.34 8.05 11.57
N GLY A 355 9.87 8.07 12.81
CA GLY A 355 9.15 7.71 14.02
C GLY A 355 9.05 6.21 14.29
N VAL A 356 9.89 5.38 13.67
CA VAL A 356 9.92 3.93 13.90
C VAL A 356 10.33 3.61 15.33
N THR A 357 9.55 2.73 15.95
CA THR A 357 9.77 2.19 17.29
C THR A 357 9.89 0.67 17.27
N TYR A 358 9.23 0.02 16.31
CA TYR A 358 9.14 -1.44 16.20
C TYR A 358 9.64 -1.89 14.84
N VAL A 359 10.49 -2.93 14.82
CA VAL A 359 11.13 -3.42 13.60
C VAL A 359 10.99 -4.93 13.51
N ALA A 360 10.72 -5.44 12.32
CA ALA A 360 10.78 -6.87 12.00
C ALA A 360 11.60 -7.10 10.72
N GLU A 361 12.54 -8.02 10.78
CA GLU A 361 13.35 -8.45 9.64
C GLU A 361 13.92 -9.86 9.89
N PRO A 362 14.39 -10.57 8.86
CA PRO A 362 14.82 -11.96 9.03
C PRO A 362 16.01 -12.18 9.97
N GLY A 363 16.94 -11.25 10.07
CA GLY A 363 18.26 -11.49 10.63
C GLY A 363 19.16 -12.27 9.67
N GLY A 364 20.37 -12.63 10.13
CA GLY A 364 21.34 -13.41 9.36
C GLY A 364 22.37 -12.60 8.58
N SER A 365 22.46 -11.30 8.82
CA SER A 365 23.57 -10.48 8.33
C SER A 365 24.81 -10.64 9.18
N ILE A 366 25.99 -10.57 8.56
CA ILE A 366 27.27 -10.52 9.28
C ILE A 366 27.32 -9.27 10.22
N ARG A 367 26.51 -8.27 9.96
CA ARG A 367 26.45 -7.01 10.73
C ARG A 367 25.18 -6.87 11.57
N ASP A 368 24.54 -7.99 11.95
CA ASP A 368 23.37 -7.96 12.84
C ASP A 368 23.67 -7.26 14.16
N ASP A 369 24.90 -7.40 14.69
CA ASP A 369 25.37 -6.71 15.88
C ASP A 369 25.26 -5.17 15.76
N ASN A 370 25.67 -4.62 14.61
CA ASN A 370 25.58 -3.19 14.31
C ASN A 370 24.12 -2.72 14.18
N VAL A 371 23.28 -3.51 13.54
CA VAL A 371 21.86 -3.20 13.36
C VAL A 371 21.13 -3.21 14.71
N ILE A 372 21.36 -4.24 15.54
CA ILE A 372 20.81 -4.35 16.90
C ILE A 372 21.29 -3.19 17.78
N ALA A 373 22.59 -2.87 17.76
CA ALA A 373 23.13 -1.76 18.53
C ALA A 373 22.50 -0.41 18.15
N THR A 374 22.20 -0.20 16.86
CA THR A 374 21.54 1.01 16.40
C THR A 374 20.07 1.06 16.88
N CYS A 375 19.34 -0.07 16.87
CA CYS A 375 18.01 -0.16 17.47
C CYS A 375 18.05 0.18 18.98
N ASN A 376 19.00 -0.38 19.72
CA ASN A 376 19.17 -0.14 21.15
C ASN A 376 19.48 1.33 21.46
N LYS A 377 20.30 1.99 20.62
CA LYS A 377 20.58 3.43 20.72
C LYS A 377 19.30 4.28 20.78
N TYR A 378 18.26 3.85 20.07
CA TYR A 378 16.98 4.57 20.00
C TYR A 378 15.85 3.93 20.81
N GLY A 379 16.15 2.92 21.62
CA GLY A 379 15.16 2.22 22.44
C GLY A 379 14.11 1.45 21.65
N MET A 380 14.40 1.11 20.38
CA MET A 380 13.51 0.32 19.53
C MET A 380 13.45 -1.14 19.99
N ALA A 381 12.30 -1.80 19.73
CA ALA A 381 12.18 -3.25 19.83
C ALA A 381 12.23 -3.86 18.43
N MET A 382 13.14 -4.81 18.23
CA MET A 382 13.30 -5.51 16.95
C MET A 382 13.16 -7.01 17.13
N ALA A 383 12.33 -7.61 16.28
CA ALA A 383 12.17 -9.05 16.18
C ALA A 383 12.87 -9.60 14.92
N PHE A 384 13.60 -10.71 15.06
CA PHE A 384 14.11 -11.49 13.96
C PHE A 384 13.11 -12.58 13.59
N THR A 385 12.60 -12.53 12.35
CA THR A 385 11.59 -13.48 11.87
C THR A 385 12.19 -14.78 11.36
N GLY A 386 13.48 -14.81 11.05
CA GLY A 386 14.20 -15.98 10.54
C GLY A 386 13.86 -16.35 9.10
N ILE A 387 12.94 -15.67 8.44
CA ILE A 387 12.47 -16.01 7.09
C ILE A 387 12.50 -14.79 6.18
N ARG A 388 13.18 -14.95 5.03
CA ARG A 388 13.18 -13.97 3.94
C ARG A 388 11.89 -14.05 3.12
N LEU A 389 11.34 -12.91 2.72
CA LEU A 389 10.07 -12.79 2.00
C LEU A 389 10.25 -12.23 0.58
N PHE A 390 11.28 -12.63 -0.14
CA PHE A 390 11.47 -12.15 -1.52
C PHE A 390 10.29 -12.50 -2.41
N HIS A 391 9.91 -11.54 -3.23
CA HIS A 391 8.87 -11.66 -4.24
C HIS A 391 9.40 -11.13 -5.58
N HIS A 392 9.36 -11.98 -6.60
CA HIS A 392 9.85 -11.66 -7.96
C HIS A 392 8.89 -12.09 -9.05
#